data_43864e9823f2ad9f91afb2e35217c5f8
#
_entry.id   43864e9823f2ad9f91afb2e35217c5f8
#
_cell.length_a   1.000
_cell.length_b   1.000
_cell.length_c   1.000
_cell.angle_alpha   90.00
_cell.angle_beta   90.00
_cell.angle_gamma   90.00
#
_symmetry.space_group_name_H-M   'P 1'
#
loop_
_entity.id
_entity.type
_entity.pdbx_description
1 polymer ?
#
loop_
_entity_poly.entity_id
_entity_poly.type
_entity_poly.pdbx_seq_one_letter_code
_entity_poly.pdbx_strand_id
1 'polypeptide(L)'
;MAEAQVPVLLCFASFCRPCAVPLGAGHEVLVQKFLALYGGLIGVHRKFVMQQYSTEWGDYIDLPKGFAVSERCKLRLVSLQVPITSLGNLVASSTVFFCCDMQERFRPAIKYFGDIISVGQRLLQGAYILGIPVIVTEQYPKGLGSTVAEIDVTSAKLVVPKTKFSMVVPEVEAALSDIPGIQSVVLFGVETHVCIQQTALDLIGRGLEVHIVADATSSRSMMDRMFALERLARMGIIVTTSEAVLLQLIGDKEHPHFKEIQNLIKASAPESGLLSKV
;
A
#
# COMPACT_ATOMS: atom_id res chain seq x y z
N MET A 1 9.88 -16.31 44.16
CA MET A 1 10.27 -17.58 43.52
C MET A 1 10.46 -17.30 42.01
N ALA A 2 11.61 -17.64 41.46
CA ALA A 2 11.81 -17.45 40.00
C ALA A 2 10.85 -18.39 39.23
N GLU A 3 10.11 -17.86 38.27
CA GLU A 3 9.25 -18.68 37.41
C GLU A 3 10.09 -19.69 36.62
N ALA A 4 9.60 -20.91 36.56
CA ALA A 4 10.27 -21.98 35.80
C ALA A 4 10.34 -21.54 34.30
N GLN A 5 11.54 -21.61 33.74
CA GLN A 5 11.79 -21.23 32.35
C GLN A 5 11.90 -22.49 31.47
N VAL A 6 11.27 -22.44 30.31
CA VAL A 6 11.30 -23.50 29.31
C VAL A 6 12.11 -23.03 28.10
N PRO A 7 13.13 -23.82 27.65
CA PRO A 7 13.87 -23.48 26.44
C PRO A 7 13.02 -23.74 25.20
N VAL A 8 12.94 -22.73 24.34
CA VAL A 8 12.23 -22.80 23.05
C VAL A 8 13.13 -22.34 21.92
N LEU A 9 12.91 -22.89 20.74
CA LEU A 9 13.55 -22.43 19.51
C LEU A 9 12.52 -21.65 18.68
N LEU A 10 12.67 -20.33 18.62
CA LEU A 10 11.81 -19.47 17.81
C LEU A 10 12.41 -19.29 16.41
N CYS A 11 11.61 -19.54 15.37
CA CYS A 11 12.03 -19.46 13.98
C CYS A 11 11.16 -18.47 13.19
N PHE A 12 11.80 -17.62 12.40
CA PHE A 12 11.14 -16.69 11.46
C PHE A 12 11.90 -16.69 10.14
N ALA A 13 11.22 -16.98 9.05
CA ALA A 13 11.83 -17.23 7.75
C ALA A 13 12.92 -18.32 7.87
N SER A 14 14.15 -18.05 7.43
CA SER A 14 15.31 -18.96 7.55
C SER A 14 16.07 -18.85 8.88
N PHE A 15 15.68 -17.92 9.75
CA PHE A 15 16.40 -17.67 11.02
C PHE A 15 15.73 -18.41 12.17
N CYS A 16 16.54 -19.08 13.00
CA CYS A 16 16.08 -19.71 14.24
C CYS A 16 16.98 -19.27 15.41
N ARG A 17 16.35 -18.80 16.50
CA ARG A 17 17.06 -18.36 17.70
C ARG A 17 16.56 -19.08 18.94
N PRO A 18 17.45 -19.70 19.73
CA PRO A 18 17.05 -20.25 21.01
C PRO A 18 16.76 -19.14 22.01
N CYS A 19 15.74 -19.31 22.81
CA CYS A 19 15.44 -18.46 23.95
C CYS A 19 14.73 -19.25 25.05
N ALA A 20 14.49 -18.60 26.19
CA ALA A 20 13.69 -19.15 27.27
C ALA A 20 12.40 -18.34 27.43
N VAL A 21 11.32 -19.04 27.73
CA VAL A 21 10.01 -18.45 28.05
C VAL A 21 9.49 -19.05 29.36
N PRO A 22 8.62 -18.33 30.10
CA PRO A 22 7.98 -18.90 31.29
C PRO A 22 7.20 -20.18 30.97
N LEU A 23 7.22 -21.13 31.89
CA LEU A 23 6.33 -22.29 31.83
C LEU A 23 4.88 -21.82 31.81
N GLY A 24 4.08 -22.32 30.86
CA GLY A 24 2.72 -21.83 30.65
C GLY A 24 2.60 -20.59 29.76
N ALA A 25 3.69 -20.13 29.15
CA ALA A 25 3.66 -19.01 28.23
C ALA A 25 2.68 -19.24 27.10
N GLY A 26 1.66 -18.38 27.00
CA GLY A 26 0.65 -18.40 25.95
C GLY A 26 1.02 -17.55 24.76
N HIS A 27 0.06 -17.40 23.83
CA HIS A 27 0.25 -16.74 22.54
C HIS A 27 0.83 -15.30 22.66
N GLU A 28 0.33 -14.50 23.57
CA GLU A 28 0.79 -13.11 23.74
C GLU A 28 2.26 -13.00 24.14
N VAL A 29 2.69 -13.83 25.10
CA VAL A 29 4.08 -13.87 25.59
C VAL A 29 5.01 -14.31 24.45
N LEU A 30 4.59 -15.29 23.66
CA LEU A 30 5.35 -15.78 22.52
C LEU A 30 5.46 -14.71 21.41
N VAL A 31 4.39 -14.01 21.10
CA VAL A 31 4.40 -12.89 20.13
C VAL A 31 5.38 -11.79 20.58
N GLN A 32 5.35 -11.40 21.85
CA GLN A 32 6.30 -10.42 22.37
C GLN A 32 7.75 -10.88 22.27
N LYS A 33 8.02 -12.16 22.49
CA LYS A 33 9.36 -12.74 22.30
C LYS A 33 9.78 -12.74 20.82
N PHE A 34 8.89 -13.10 19.91
CA PHE A 34 9.16 -12.98 18.47
C PHE A 34 9.46 -11.56 18.04
N LEU A 35 8.67 -10.57 18.50
CA LEU A 35 8.89 -9.17 18.22
C LEU A 35 10.23 -8.68 18.79
N ALA A 36 10.59 -9.08 19.99
CA ALA A 36 11.87 -8.72 20.58
C ALA A 36 13.08 -9.28 19.82
N LEU A 37 12.96 -10.50 19.29
CA LEU A 37 14.05 -11.16 18.56
C LEU A 37 14.15 -10.79 17.08
N TYR A 38 13.02 -10.50 16.44
CA TYR A 38 12.88 -10.35 15.00
C TYR A 38 12.17 -9.06 14.56
N GLY A 39 11.86 -8.13 15.48
CA GLY A 39 11.05 -6.94 15.19
C GLY A 39 11.55 -6.12 14.00
N GLY A 40 12.87 -6.06 13.78
CA GLY A 40 13.44 -5.43 12.61
C GLY A 40 13.19 -6.16 11.28
N LEU A 41 12.75 -7.42 11.33
CA LEU A 41 12.44 -8.25 10.16
C LEU A 41 10.92 -8.47 9.98
N ILE A 42 10.16 -8.25 11.05
CA ILE A 42 8.71 -8.42 11.10
C ILE A 42 8.09 -7.06 10.79
N GLY A 43 7.49 -6.90 9.62
CA GLY A 43 6.72 -5.68 9.28
C GLY A 43 5.51 -5.51 10.22
N VAL A 44 5.25 -4.28 10.66
CA VAL A 44 4.37 -3.92 11.79
C VAL A 44 2.90 -4.33 11.62
N HIS A 45 2.45 -4.69 10.41
CA HIS A 45 1.03 -4.91 10.09
C HIS A 45 0.72 -6.24 9.40
N ARG A 46 1.59 -7.24 9.52
CA ARG A 46 1.31 -8.57 8.95
C ARG A 46 0.50 -9.41 9.93
N LYS A 47 -0.53 -10.09 9.44
CA LYS A 47 -1.16 -11.18 10.18
C LYS A 47 -0.19 -12.36 10.20
N PHE A 48 -0.01 -12.96 11.35
CA PHE A 48 0.87 -14.11 11.53
C PHE A 48 0.09 -15.27 12.11
N VAL A 49 0.45 -16.46 11.69
CA VAL A 49 0.09 -17.70 12.38
C VAL A 49 1.33 -18.24 13.06
N MET A 50 1.16 -18.66 14.30
CA MET A 50 2.20 -19.34 15.04
C MET A 50 2.00 -20.85 14.92
N GLN A 51 3.08 -21.54 14.62
CA GLN A 51 3.07 -22.98 14.40
C GLN A 51 4.11 -23.64 15.30
N GLN A 52 3.82 -24.87 15.74
CA GLN A 52 4.74 -25.73 16.46
C GLN A 52 5.20 -26.89 15.57
N TYR A 53 6.48 -27.23 15.66
CA TYR A 53 6.99 -28.43 15.01
C TYR A 53 6.48 -29.69 15.74
N SER A 54 5.80 -30.54 15.03
CA SER A 54 5.33 -31.84 15.51
C SER A 54 6.32 -32.93 15.08
N THR A 55 6.86 -33.65 16.04
CA THR A 55 7.72 -34.80 15.77
C THR A 55 6.94 -36.02 15.22
N GLU A 56 5.65 -36.08 15.54
CA GLU A 56 4.75 -37.11 15.04
C GLU A 56 4.49 -36.99 13.54
N TRP A 57 4.27 -35.74 13.05
CA TRP A 57 3.99 -35.48 11.65
C TRP A 57 5.23 -35.10 10.85
N GLY A 58 6.37 -34.84 11.51
CA GLY A 58 7.59 -34.34 10.85
C GLY A 58 7.48 -32.96 10.21
N ASP A 59 6.46 -32.19 10.57
CA ASP A 59 6.17 -30.87 10.02
C ASP A 59 5.60 -29.93 11.10
N TYR A 60 5.37 -28.67 10.69
CA TYR A 60 4.79 -27.65 11.55
C TYR A 60 3.27 -27.65 11.47
N ILE A 61 2.61 -27.60 12.61
CA ILE A 61 1.15 -27.51 12.75
C ILE A 61 0.76 -26.21 13.46
N ASP A 62 -0.39 -25.68 13.14
CA ASP A 62 -0.91 -24.46 13.75
C ASP A 62 -1.16 -24.66 15.25
N LEU A 63 -0.81 -23.67 16.05
CA LEU A 63 -1.07 -23.73 17.50
C LEU A 63 -2.57 -23.72 17.77
N PRO A 64 -3.07 -24.65 18.61
CA PRO A 64 -4.47 -24.64 19.01
C PRO A 64 -4.80 -23.41 19.87
N LYS A 65 -6.09 -23.03 19.89
CA LYS A 65 -6.57 -22.03 20.84
C LYS A 65 -6.28 -22.48 22.28
N GLY A 66 -5.71 -21.57 23.08
CA GLY A 66 -5.33 -21.88 24.46
C GLY A 66 -3.99 -22.59 24.61
N PHE A 67 -3.19 -22.68 23.56
CA PHE A 67 -1.82 -23.24 23.63
C PHE A 67 -1.02 -22.55 24.73
N ALA A 68 -0.30 -23.33 25.49
CA ALA A 68 0.66 -22.90 26.51
C ALA A 68 1.91 -23.78 26.47
N VAL A 69 3.09 -23.16 26.57
CA VAL A 69 4.37 -23.87 26.55
C VAL A 69 4.51 -24.71 27.81
N SER A 70 4.49 -26.03 27.67
CA SER A 70 4.67 -27.00 28.77
C SER A 70 6.04 -27.65 28.80
N GLU A 71 6.70 -27.69 27.64
CA GLU A 71 7.99 -28.36 27.49
C GLU A 71 8.81 -27.74 26.35
N ARG A 72 10.03 -28.19 26.17
CA ARG A 72 10.92 -27.77 25.09
C ARG A 72 10.24 -27.94 23.73
N CYS A 73 10.12 -26.88 22.96
CA CYS A 73 9.47 -26.92 21.67
C CYS A 73 10.15 -26.02 20.65
N LYS A 74 9.85 -26.27 19.37
CA LYS A 74 10.27 -25.45 18.24
C LYS A 74 9.04 -24.78 17.66
N LEU A 75 9.03 -23.45 17.66
CA LEU A 75 7.93 -22.63 17.18
C LEU A 75 8.40 -21.80 15.99
N ARG A 76 7.53 -21.61 15.00
CA ARG A 76 7.78 -20.64 13.93
C ARG A 76 6.62 -19.66 13.82
N LEU A 77 6.97 -18.43 13.48
CA LEU A 77 6.02 -17.41 13.07
C LEU A 77 5.97 -17.41 11.54
N VAL A 78 4.82 -17.74 10.99
CA VAL A 78 4.58 -17.69 9.55
C VAL A 78 3.79 -16.42 9.27
N SER A 79 4.38 -15.54 8.47
CA SER A 79 3.59 -14.46 7.90
C SER A 79 2.50 -15.11 7.06
N LEU A 80 1.27 -14.91 7.46
CA LEU A 80 0.19 -15.06 6.50
C LEU A 80 0.49 -14.01 5.43
N GLN A 81 1.06 -14.46 4.32
CA GLN A 81 0.69 -13.78 3.09
C GLN A 81 -0.83 -13.83 3.12
N VAL A 82 -1.46 -12.67 3.39
CA VAL A 82 -2.87 -12.55 3.07
C VAL A 82 -2.91 -13.05 1.64
N PRO A 83 -3.55 -14.17 1.33
CA PRO A 83 -3.78 -14.49 -0.08
C PRO A 83 -4.30 -13.20 -0.65
N ILE A 84 -3.99 -12.90 -1.91
CA ILE A 84 -4.66 -11.82 -2.63
C ILE A 84 -6.15 -12.19 -2.55
N THR A 85 -6.76 -11.88 -1.41
CA THR A 85 -8.18 -12.16 -1.14
C THR A 85 -9.02 -11.06 -1.73
N SER A 86 -8.37 -9.99 -2.15
CA SER A 86 -8.92 -8.95 -2.97
C SER A 86 -8.58 -9.28 -4.42
N LEU A 87 -9.60 -9.46 -5.23
CA LEU A 87 -9.46 -9.56 -6.69
C LEU A 87 -9.15 -8.19 -7.32
N GLY A 88 -8.76 -7.21 -6.52
CA GLY A 88 -8.53 -5.84 -6.95
C GLY A 88 -9.81 -5.05 -7.18
N ASN A 89 -10.88 -5.39 -6.49
CA ASN A 89 -12.15 -4.68 -6.61
C ASN A 89 -12.13 -3.41 -5.75
N LEU A 90 -12.28 -2.27 -6.41
CA LEU A 90 -12.42 -0.98 -5.74
C LEU A 90 -13.86 -0.75 -5.26
N VAL A 91 -13.98 -0.35 -4.00
CA VAL A 91 -15.26 0.05 -3.39
C VAL A 91 -15.12 1.48 -2.89
N ALA A 92 -15.97 2.39 -3.35
CA ALA A 92 -15.84 3.83 -3.06
C ALA A 92 -15.77 4.14 -1.56
N SER A 93 -16.55 3.46 -0.73
CA SER A 93 -16.60 3.67 0.74
C SER A 93 -15.34 3.20 1.50
N SER A 94 -14.48 2.40 0.87
CA SER A 94 -13.23 1.91 1.47
C SER A 94 -11.98 2.29 0.68
N THR A 95 -12.10 3.26 -0.24
CA THR A 95 -11.02 3.72 -1.11
C THR A 95 -10.59 5.14 -0.74
N VAL A 96 -9.29 5.42 -0.87
CA VAL A 96 -8.72 6.78 -0.81
C VAL A 96 -7.82 7.02 -2.02
N PHE A 97 -7.81 8.26 -2.53
CA PHE A 97 -6.95 8.65 -3.66
C PHE A 97 -5.70 9.37 -3.15
N PHE A 98 -4.55 8.97 -3.65
CA PHE A 98 -3.24 9.56 -3.36
C PHE A 98 -2.67 10.23 -4.60
N CYS A 99 -2.57 11.56 -4.57
CA CYS A 99 -1.93 12.38 -5.61
C CYS A 99 -0.51 12.74 -5.14
N CYS A 100 0.49 12.15 -5.76
CA CYS A 100 1.89 12.22 -5.35
C CYS A 100 2.65 13.27 -6.15
N ASP A 101 3.04 14.37 -5.51
CA ASP A 101 4.08 15.32 -5.93
C ASP A 101 3.91 15.87 -7.37
N MET A 102 2.69 16.17 -7.79
CA MET A 102 2.38 16.69 -9.13
C MET A 102 2.70 18.20 -9.21
N GLN A 103 3.99 18.56 -9.12
CA GLN A 103 4.46 19.93 -8.91
C GLN A 103 5.07 20.58 -10.15
N GLU A 104 5.01 21.91 -10.19
CA GLU A 104 5.41 22.76 -11.33
C GLU A 104 6.84 22.49 -11.83
N ARG A 105 7.80 22.33 -10.95
CA ARG A 105 9.20 22.12 -11.33
C ARG A 105 9.49 20.77 -11.98
N PHE A 106 8.56 19.85 -11.95
CA PHE A 106 8.65 18.57 -12.65
C PHE A 106 8.31 18.68 -14.16
N ARG A 107 7.66 19.75 -14.62
CA ARG A 107 7.26 19.92 -16.04
C ARG A 107 8.40 19.68 -17.05
N PRO A 108 9.59 20.26 -16.89
CA PRO A 108 10.65 20.04 -17.87
C PRO A 108 11.37 18.69 -17.72
N ALA A 109 11.18 18.00 -16.60
CA ALA A 109 11.96 16.82 -16.25
C ALA A 109 11.23 15.50 -16.54
N ILE A 110 9.94 15.44 -16.23
CA ILE A 110 9.14 14.20 -16.31
C ILE A 110 8.60 14.00 -17.72
N LYS A 111 8.76 12.80 -18.24
CA LYS A 111 8.22 12.43 -19.56
C LYS A 111 6.69 12.40 -19.52
N TYR A 112 6.07 12.95 -20.55
CA TYR A 112 4.60 13.01 -20.70
C TYR A 112 3.88 13.67 -19.52
N PHE A 113 4.52 14.66 -18.89
CA PHE A 113 3.98 15.28 -17.68
C PHE A 113 2.63 15.96 -17.92
N GLY A 114 2.43 16.64 -19.06
CA GLY A 114 1.15 17.23 -19.44
C GLY A 114 0.02 16.20 -19.55
N ASP A 115 0.34 15.00 -20.08
CA ASP A 115 -0.64 13.93 -20.24
C ASP A 115 -1.06 13.39 -18.87
N ILE A 116 -0.11 13.12 -17.96
CA ILE A 116 -0.46 12.65 -16.61
C ILE A 116 -1.13 13.72 -15.75
N ILE A 117 -0.90 15.00 -16.00
CA ILE A 117 -1.67 16.09 -15.37
C ILE A 117 -3.16 15.98 -15.78
N SER A 118 -3.44 15.85 -17.08
CA SER A 118 -4.81 15.73 -17.59
C SER A 118 -5.53 14.52 -17.01
N VAL A 119 -4.84 13.38 -16.92
CA VAL A 119 -5.40 12.16 -16.34
C VAL A 119 -5.55 12.29 -14.83
N GLY A 120 -4.58 12.90 -14.14
CA GLY A 120 -4.64 13.16 -12.70
C GLY A 120 -5.82 14.06 -12.31
N GLN A 121 -6.05 15.14 -13.07
CA GLN A 121 -7.21 16.01 -12.87
C GLN A 121 -8.53 15.25 -13.03
N ARG A 122 -8.63 14.39 -14.05
CA ARG A 122 -9.78 13.51 -14.25
C ARG A 122 -10.02 12.58 -13.05
N LEU A 123 -8.97 11.98 -12.53
CA LEU A 123 -9.04 11.11 -11.36
C LEU A 123 -9.55 11.86 -10.12
N LEU A 124 -9.04 13.07 -9.85
CA LEU A 124 -9.49 13.86 -8.73
C LEU A 124 -10.96 14.27 -8.87
N GLN A 125 -11.36 14.73 -10.06
CA GLN A 125 -12.77 15.05 -10.32
C GLN A 125 -13.67 13.83 -10.08
N GLY A 126 -13.27 12.65 -10.54
CA GLY A 126 -13.99 11.42 -10.27
C GLY A 126 -14.08 11.09 -8.79
N ALA A 127 -12.98 11.25 -8.05
CA ALA A 127 -12.97 11.04 -6.60
C ALA A 127 -13.94 12.00 -5.89
N TYR A 128 -13.96 13.27 -6.26
CA TYR A 128 -14.86 14.27 -5.65
C TYR A 128 -16.33 13.98 -5.97
N ILE A 129 -16.66 13.62 -7.22
CA ILE A 129 -18.02 13.22 -7.60
C ILE A 129 -18.50 12.02 -6.76
N LEU A 130 -17.61 11.08 -6.50
CA LEU A 130 -17.94 9.85 -5.74
C LEU A 130 -17.79 10.01 -4.22
N GLY A 131 -17.44 11.22 -3.73
CA GLY A 131 -17.24 11.47 -2.31
C GLY A 131 -16.04 10.73 -1.70
N ILE A 132 -15.07 10.33 -2.53
CA ILE A 132 -13.87 9.60 -2.11
C ILE A 132 -12.83 10.61 -1.60
N PRO A 133 -12.26 10.41 -0.40
CA PRO A 133 -11.24 11.30 0.13
C PRO A 133 -9.96 11.29 -0.72
N VAL A 134 -9.34 12.47 -0.85
CA VAL A 134 -8.10 12.68 -1.58
C VAL A 134 -7.01 13.17 -0.63
N ILE A 135 -5.84 12.58 -0.70
CA ILE A 135 -4.63 13.01 0.01
C ILE A 135 -3.58 13.39 -1.03
N VAL A 136 -2.99 14.58 -0.87
CA VAL A 136 -2.01 15.15 -1.79
C VAL A 136 -0.71 15.41 -1.04
N THR A 137 0.41 15.11 -1.66
CA THR A 137 1.72 15.51 -1.13
C THR A 137 2.48 16.42 -2.08
N GLU A 138 3.33 17.26 -1.49
CA GLU A 138 4.27 18.12 -2.21
C GLU A 138 5.70 17.85 -1.71
N GLN A 139 6.54 17.34 -2.57
CA GLN A 139 7.95 17.09 -2.28
C GLN A 139 8.70 18.42 -2.19
N TYR A 140 9.26 18.75 -1.02
CA TYR A 140 10.08 19.94 -0.80
C TYR A 140 9.61 21.18 -1.61
N PRO A 141 8.41 21.73 -1.34
CA PRO A 141 7.78 22.74 -2.21
C PRO A 141 8.58 24.02 -2.32
N LYS A 142 9.45 24.35 -1.36
CA LYS A 142 10.39 25.49 -1.46
C LYS A 142 11.30 25.37 -2.68
N GLY A 143 11.66 24.15 -3.08
CA GLY A 143 12.51 23.89 -4.25
C GLY A 143 11.72 23.49 -5.49
N LEU A 144 10.65 22.71 -5.34
CA LEU A 144 9.91 22.11 -6.45
C LEU A 144 8.61 22.83 -6.81
N GLY A 145 8.25 23.88 -6.06
CA GLY A 145 7.00 24.61 -6.28
C GLY A 145 5.78 23.85 -5.73
N SER A 146 4.61 24.43 -5.91
CA SER A 146 3.34 23.84 -5.51
C SER A 146 2.83 22.85 -6.57
N THR A 147 1.82 22.10 -6.22
CA THR A 147 1.02 21.30 -7.15
C THR A 147 0.58 22.15 -8.33
N VAL A 148 0.63 21.58 -9.53
CA VAL A 148 0.26 22.29 -10.78
C VAL A 148 -1.17 22.79 -10.72
N ALA A 149 -1.41 24.00 -11.25
CA ALA A 149 -2.71 24.66 -11.15
C ALA A 149 -3.86 23.92 -11.85
N GLU A 150 -3.55 23.07 -12.83
CA GLU A 150 -4.51 22.25 -13.54
C GLU A 150 -5.14 21.16 -12.68
N ILE A 151 -4.44 20.73 -11.61
CA ILE A 151 -4.95 19.75 -10.65
C ILE A 151 -5.60 20.49 -9.49
N ASP A 152 -6.92 20.49 -9.44
CA ASP A 152 -7.67 21.14 -8.37
C ASP A 152 -7.59 20.30 -7.09
N VAL A 153 -6.87 20.81 -6.10
CA VAL A 153 -6.68 20.19 -4.79
C VAL A 153 -7.49 20.89 -3.68
N THR A 154 -8.36 21.84 -4.02
CA THR A 154 -9.12 22.64 -3.03
C THR A 154 -10.04 21.80 -2.15
N SER A 155 -10.57 20.70 -2.67
CA SER A 155 -11.42 19.74 -1.96
C SER A 155 -10.67 18.55 -1.40
N ALA A 156 -9.34 18.54 -1.47
CA ALA A 156 -8.54 17.45 -0.89
C ALA A 156 -8.67 17.44 0.65
N LYS A 157 -8.79 16.24 1.22
CA LYS A 157 -8.80 16.05 2.68
C LYS A 157 -7.51 16.55 3.33
N LEU A 158 -6.39 16.39 2.62
CA LEU A 158 -5.08 16.81 3.09
C LEU A 158 -4.17 17.18 1.92
N VAL A 159 -3.47 18.30 2.05
CA VAL A 159 -2.33 18.67 1.21
C VAL A 159 -1.16 18.92 2.15
N VAL A 160 -0.08 18.12 2.04
CA VAL A 160 1.03 18.16 2.99
C VAL A 160 2.40 18.19 2.30
N PRO A 161 3.31 19.09 2.71
CA PRO A 161 4.69 19.09 2.27
C PRO A 161 5.47 17.94 2.92
N LYS A 162 6.41 17.35 2.18
CA LYS A 162 7.27 16.30 2.70
C LYS A 162 8.70 16.40 2.15
N THR A 163 9.64 15.77 2.86
CA THR A 163 11.01 15.54 2.41
C THR A 163 11.29 14.06 2.18
N LYS A 164 10.59 13.17 2.91
CA LYS A 164 10.59 11.74 2.64
C LYS A 164 10.06 11.48 1.24
N PHE A 165 10.60 10.49 0.52
CA PHE A 165 10.09 10.15 -0.81
C PHE A 165 8.71 9.51 -0.73
N SER A 166 8.49 8.58 0.18
CA SER A 166 7.15 8.04 0.42
C SER A 166 6.18 9.12 0.90
N MET A 167 4.93 9.04 0.44
CA MET A 167 3.83 9.87 0.95
C MET A 167 3.46 9.53 2.40
N VAL A 168 3.86 8.36 2.90
CA VAL A 168 3.48 7.89 4.23
C VAL A 168 4.35 8.61 5.27
N VAL A 169 3.93 9.82 5.60
CA VAL A 169 4.45 10.69 6.67
C VAL A 169 3.43 10.74 7.81
N PRO A 170 3.80 11.19 9.02
CA PRO A 170 2.89 11.16 10.18
C PRO A 170 1.53 11.83 9.94
N GLU A 171 1.49 12.94 9.20
CA GLU A 171 0.26 13.66 8.87
C GLU A 171 -0.66 12.83 7.96
N VAL A 172 -0.08 12.08 7.01
CA VAL A 172 -0.83 11.18 6.12
C VAL A 172 -1.33 9.97 6.91
N GLU A 173 -0.53 9.42 7.82
CA GLU A 173 -0.95 8.31 8.70
C GLU A 173 -2.11 8.73 9.60
N ALA A 174 -2.06 9.94 10.18
CA ALA A 174 -3.16 10.49 10.95
C ALA A 174 -4.43 10.64 10.08
N ALA A 175 -4.31 11.23 8.88
CA ALA A 175 -5.43 11.42 7.97
C ALA A 175 -6.06 10.09 7.52
N LEU A 176 -5.26 9.03 7.33
CA LEU A 176 -5.75 7.69 7.03
C LEU A 176 -6.49 7.07 8.21
N SER A 177 -6.00 7.28 9.44
CA SER A 177 -6.63 6.77 10.66
C SER A 177 -7.99 7.42 10.91
N ASP A 178 -8.20 8.66 10.44
CA ASP A 178 -9.46 9.37 10.53
C ASP A 178 -10.51 8.91 9.50
N ILE A 179 -10.15 8.06 8.56
CA ILE A 179 -11.05 7.54 7.54
C ILE A 179 -11.37 6.08 7.88
N PRO A 180 -12.57 5.79 8.39
CA PRO A 180 -12.91 4.44 8.83
C PRO A 180 -12.98 3.46 7.66
N GLY A 181 -12.47 2.26 7.85
CA GLY A 181 -12.67 1.14 6.94
C GLY A 181 -11.90 1.20 5.62
N ILE A 182 -10.85 2.04 5.51
CA ILE A 182 -10.02 2.09 4.30
C ILE A 182 -9.31 0.76 4.08
N GLN A 183 -9.45 0.24 2.87
CA GLN A 183 -8.83 -0.99 2.40
C GLN A 183 -7.96 -0.76 1.17
N SER A 184 -8.33 0.18 0.29
CA SER A 184 -7.69 0.38 -1.00
C SER A 184 -7.20 1.80 -1.19
N VAL A 185 -6.04 1.94 -1.82
CA VAL A 185 -5.44 3.22 -2.20
C VAL A 185 -5.26 3.27 -3.72
N VAL A 186 -5.84 4.28 -4.36
CA VAL A 186 -5.58 4.61 -5.76
C VAL A 186 -4.45 5.63 -5.81
N LEU A 187 -3.29 5.24 -6.31
CA LEU A 187 -2.04 6.00 -6.26
C LEU A 187 -1.60 6.43 -7.66
N PHE A 188 -1.33 7.73 -7.83
CA PHE A 188 -0.82 8.30 -9.07
C PHE A 188 0.10 9.50 -8.80
N GLY A 189 0.81 9.98 -9.83
CA GLY A 189 1.75 11.09 -9.74
C GLY A 189 3.19 10.72 -10.06
N VAL A 190 4.17 11.38 -9.45
CA VAL A 190 5.59 11.26 -9.80
C VAL A 190 6.52 11.11 -8.59
N GLU A 191 7.72 10.55 -8.77
CA GLU A 191 8.16 9.74 -9.92
C GLU A 191 7.80 8.28 -9.67
N THR A 192 7.44 7.55 -10.71
CA THR A 192 7.00 6.14 -10.61
C THR A 192 8.00 5.28 -9.84
N HIS A 193 9.30 5.42 -10.11
CA HIS A 193 10.37 4.60 -9.52
C HIS A 193 10.89 5.13 -8.18
N VAL A 194 10.42 6.29 -7.72
CA VAL A 194 10.86 6.90 -6.45
C VAL A 194 9.68 7.01 -5.48
N CYS A 195 8.95 8.14 -5.52
CA CYS A 195 7.91 8.43 -4.53
C CYS A 195 6.73 7.46 -4.64
N ILE A 196 6.28 7.15 -5.85
CA ILE A 196 5.20 6.18 -6.09
C ILE A 196 5.60 4.79 -5.60
N GLN A 197 6.78 4.30 -6.01
CA GLN A 197 7.25 2.98 -5.59
C GLN A 197 7.39 2.86 -4.08
N GLN A 198 8.03 3.83 -3.43
CA GLN A 198 8.24 3.77 -1.98
C GLN A 198 6.92 3.92 -1.20
N THR A 199 6.00 4.76 -1.69
CA THR A 199 4.66 4.89 -1.11
C THR A 199 3.89 3.58 -1.20
N ALA A 200 3.89 2.97 -2.38
CA ALA A 200 3.20 1.70 -2.60
C ALA A 200 3.72 0.59 -1.68
N LEU A 201 5.05 0.49 -1.51
CA LEU A 201 5.68 -0.48 -0.61
C LEU A 201 5.30 -0.23 0.86
N ASP A 202 5.30 1.03 1.29
CA ASP A 202 4.90 1.41 2.65
C ASP A 202 3.43 1.10 2.92
N LEU A 203 2.54 1.30 1.93
CA LEU A 203 1.10 1.04 2.05
C LEU A 203 0.77 -0.46 2.09
N ILE A 204 1.36 -1.28 1.20
CA ILE A 204 1.17 -2.74 1.28
C ILE A 204 1.77 -3.32 2.56
N GLY A 205 2.86 -2.75 3.07
CA GLY A 205 3.41 -3.10 4.38
C GLY A 205 2.43 -2.86 5.53
N ARG A 206 1.44 -1.99 5.35
CA ARG A 206 0.34 -1.69 6.29
C ARG A 206 -0.92 -2.53 6.02
N GLY A 207 -0.87 -3.42 5.05
CA GLY A 207 -2.00 -4.28 4.69
C GLY A 207 -3.06 -3.61 3.83
N LEU A 208 -2.74 -2.45 3.23
CA LEU A 208 -3.62 -1.79 2.28
C LEU A 208 -3.40 -2.34 0.87
N GLU A 209 -4.47 -2.47 0.11
CA GLU A 209 -4.41 -2.77 -1.31
C GLU A 209 -4.05 -1.50 -2.08
N VAL A 210 -3.13 -1.61 -3.04
CA VAL A 210 -2.65 -0.46 -3.80
C VAL A 210 -2.90 -0.65 -5.28
N HIS A 211 -3.57 0.33 -5.89
CA HIS A 211 -3.83 0.43 -7.31
C HIS A 211 -3.02 1.60 -7.89
N ILE A 212 -2.02 1.29 -8.71
CA ILE A 212 -1.23 2.31 -9.40
C ILE A 212 -1.86 2.59 -10.76
N VAL A 213 -2.16 3.86 -10.99
CA VAL A 213 -2.78 4.31 -12.24
C VAL A 213 -1.68 4.60 -13.26
N ALA A 214 -1.44 3.65 -14.16
CA ALA A 214 -0.30 3.65 -15.08
C ALA A 214 -0.33 4.81 -16.09
N ASP A 215 -1.50 5.24 -16.51
CA ASP A 215 -1.68 6.41 -17.40
C ASP A 215 -1.65 7.77 -16.67
N ALA A 216 -1.50 7.73 -15.33
CA ALA A 216 -1.37 8.92 -14.49
C ALA A 216 -0.06 8.95 -13.69
N THR A 217 0.92 8.10 -14.02
CA THR A 217 2.25 8.11 -13.39
C THR A 217 3.37 8.05 -14.40
N SER A 218 4.44 8.80 -14.16
CA SER A 218 5.60 8.85 -15.05
C SER A 218 6.90 9.10 -14.29
N SER A 219 8.01 9.06 -15.02
CA SER A 219 9.36 9.31 -14.52
C SER A 219 10.16 10.11 -15.54
N ARG A 220 11.33 10.60 -15.14
CA ARG A 220 12.30 11.23 -16.06
C ARG A 220 12.80 10.22 -17.10
N SER A 221 12.97 8.98 -16.70
CA SER A 221 13.37 7.86 -17.55
C SER A 221 12.23 6.88 -17.72
N MET A 222 11.91 6.54 -18.96
CA MET A 222 10.90 5.50 -19.26
C MET A 222 11.39 4.11 -18.85
N MET A 223 12.70 3.88 -18.84
CA MET A 223 13.31 2.64 -18.35
C MET A 223 13.01 2.48 -16.84
N ASP A 224 13.27 3.51 -16.05
CA ASP A 224 12.99 3.48 -14.61
C ASP A 224 11.50 3.28 -14.32
N ARG A 225 10.62 3.94 -15.09
CA ARG A 225 9.16 3.76 -14.98
C ARG A 225 8.76 2.31 -15.27
N MET A 226 9.25 1.74 -16.34
CA MET A 226 8.93 0.36 -16.75
C MET A 226 9.34 -0.65 -15.67
N PHE A 227 10.58 -0.60 -15.24
CA PHE A 227 11.07 -1.53 -14.19
C PHE A 227 10.37 -1.34 -12.85
N ALA A 228 9.98 -0.10 -12.50
CA ALA A 228 9.22 0.15 -11.30
C ALA A 228 7.83 -0.50 -11.37
N LEU A 229 7.09 -0.28 -12.44
CA LEU A 229 5.76 -0.88 -12.63
C LEU A 229 5.81 -2.40 -12.66
N GLU A 230 6.80 -2.97 -13.35
CA GLU A 230 7.01 -4.42 -13.39
C GLU A 230 7.31 -5.00 -12.01
N ARG A 231 8.22 -4.36 -11.25
CA ARG A 231 8.52 -4.76 -9.88
C ARG A 231 7.29 -4.71 -8.99
N LEU A 232 6.52 -3.64 -9.06
CA LEU A 232 5.35 -3.41 -8.23
C LEU A 232 4.24 -4.41 -8.55
N ALA A 233 4.01 -4.71 -9.83
CA ALA A 233 3.05 -5.74 -10.24
C ALA A 233 3.43 -7.14 -9.70
N ARG A 234 4.71 -7.50 -9.74
CA ARG A 234 5.20 -8.78 -9.16
C ARG A 234 5.03 -8.86 -7.64
N MET A 235 4.88 -7.74 -6.96
CA MET A 235 4.64 -7.69 -5.52
C MET A 235 3.15 -7.72 -5.14
N GLY A 236 2.26 -7.90 -6.12
CA GLY A 236 0.81 -7.94 -5.90
C GLY A 236 0.14 -6.57 -5.88
N ILE A 237 0.85 -5.51 -6.28
CA ILE A 237 0.27 -4.19 -6.51
C ILE A 237 -0.47 -4.21 -7.86
N ILE A 238 -1.66 -3.67 -7.88
CA ILE A 238 -2.52 -3.66 -9.06
C ILE A 238 -2.10 -2.48 -9.94
N VAL A 239 -1.63 -2.76 -11.13
CA VAL A 239 -1.33 -1.75 -12.15
C VAL A 239 -2.53 -1.66 -13.08
N THR A 240 -3.14 -0.49 -13.17
CA THR A 240 -4.41 -0.25 -13.86
C THR A 240 -4.40 1.09 -14.60
N THR A 241 -5.53 1.49 -15.18
CA THR A 241 -5.71 2.77 -15.86
C THR A 241 -6.79 3.61 -15.20
N SER A 242 -6.79 4.92 -15.47
CA SER A 242 -7.75 5.86 -14.91
C SER A 242 -9.20 5.51 -15.24
N GLU A 243 -9.46 5.10 -16.48
CA GLU A 243 -10.81 4.71 -16.92
C GLU A 243 -11.26 3.42 -16.21
N ALA A 244 -10.39 2.43 -16.11
CA ALA A 244 -10.69 1.19 -15.40
C ALA A 244 -11.01 1.44 -13.92
N VAL A 245 -10.27 2.32 -13.24
CA VAL A 245 -10.53 2.72 -11.86
C VAL A 245 -11.91 3.38 -11.72
N LEU A 246 -12.21 4.38 -12.54
CA LEU A 246 -13.46 5.13 -12.44
C LEU A 246 -14.68 4.26 -12.75
N LEU A 247 -14.60 3.40 -13.77
CA LEU A 247 -15.69 2.48 -14.13
C LEU A 247 -15.87 1.38 -13.07
N GLN A 248 -14.78 0.89 -12.47
CA GLN A 248 -14.88 -0.10 -11.40
C GLN A 248 -15.54 0.49 -10.14
N LEU A 249 -15.24 1.74 -9.79
CA LEU A 249 -15.83 2.41 -8.63
C LEU A 249 -17.35 2.63 -8.76
N ILE A 250 -17.87 2.83 -9.96
CA ILE A 250 -19.31 2.95 -10.19
C ILE A 250 -19.98 1.60 -10.47
N GLY A 251 -19.25 0.61 -10.98
CA GLY A 251 -19.67 -0.78 -11.14
C GLY A 251 -20.81 -1.04 -12.12
N ASP A 252 -21.75 -0.10 -12.27
CA ASP A 252 -22.99 -0.28 -13.04
C ASP A 252 -23.45 1.04 -13.67
N LYS A 253 -24.12 0.95 -14.84
CA LYS A 253 -24.72 2.11 -15.53
C LYS A 253 -25.91 2.73 -14.76
N GLU A 254 -26.51 2.01 -13.84
CA GLU A 254 -27.60 2.50 -12.96
C GLU A 254 -27.05 3.26 -11.73
N HIS A 255 -25.73 3.34 -11.57
CA HIS A 255 -25.11 4.10 -10.48
C HIS A 255 -25.53 5.59 -10.55
N PRO A 256 -25.92 6.23 -9.43
CA PRO A 256 -26.40 7.62 -9.43
C PRO A 256 -25.48 8.61 -10.17
N HIS A 257 -24.17 8.43 -10.05
CA HIS A 257 -23.14 9.28 -10.68
C HIS A 257 -22.63 8.75 -12.04
N PHE A 258 -23.29 7.74 -12.63
CA PHE A 258 -22.81 7.17 -13.89
C PHE A 258 -22.61 8.22 -14.99
N LYS A 259 -23.60 9.11 -15.19
CA LYS A 259 -23.53 10.12 -16.25
C LYS A 259 -22.39 11.12 -16.04
N GLU A 260 -22.12 11.49 -14.80
CA GLU A 260 -21.04 12.42 -14.45
C GLU A 260 -19.68 11.78 -14.73
N ILE A 261 -19.46 10.55 -14.27
CA ILE A 261 -18.25 9.79 -14.54
C ILE A 261 -18.11 9.51 -16.04
N GLN A 262 -19.18 9.11 -16.73
CA GLN A 262 -19.16 8.92 -18.19
C GLN A 262 -18.71 10.18 -18.92
N ASN A 263 -19.13 11.37 -18.48
CA ASN A 263 -18.72 12.62 -19.10
C ASN A 263 -17.22 12.89 -18.90
N LEU A 264 -16.65 12.51 -17.78
CA LEU A 264 -15.19 12.62 -17.56
C LEU A 264 -14.39 11.70 -18.51
N ILE A 265 -14.88 10.48 -18.76
CA ILE A 265 -14.17 9.50 -19.58
C ILE A 265 -14.44 9.61 -21.08
N LYS A 266 -15.49 10.34 -21.51
CA LYS A 266 -15.78 10.60 -22.95
C LYS A 266 -14.64 11.29 -23.67
N ALA A 267 -13.93 12.18 -23.01
CA ALA A 267 -12.68 12.72 -23.53
C ALA A 267 -11.65 11.59 -23.41
N SER A 268 -11.16 11.10 -24.54
CA SER A 268 -10.10 10.07 -24.54
C SER A 268 -8.93 10.51 -23.68
N ALA A 269 -8.33 9.55 -22.97
CA ALA A 269 -7.03 9.81 -22.36
C ALA A 269 -6.04 10.18 -23.45
N PRO A 270 -5.04 11.05 -23.18
CA PRO A 270 -4.00 11.35 -24.14
C PRO A 270 -3.34 10.06 -24.65
N GLU A 271 -3.12 9.96 -25.95
CA GLU A 271 -2.25 8.93 -26.51
C GLU A 271 -0.80 9.24 -26.13
N SER A 272 -0.48 9.03 -24.88
CA SER A 272 0.86 9.24 -24.36
C SER A 272 1.77 8.07 -24.74
N GLY A 273 3.06 8.33 -24.86
CA GLY A 273 4.06 7.27 -25.02
C GLY A 273 4.31 6.47 -23.72
N LEU A 274 3.34 6.47 -22.79
CA LEU A 274 3.43 5.75 -21.52
C LEU A 274 3.18 4.25 -21.64
N LEU A 275 3.03 3.74 -22.83
CA LEU A 275 2.96 2.30 -23.06
C LEU A 275 4.28 1.66 -22.59
N SER A 276 4.17 0.82 -21.58
CA SER A 276 5.27 -0.04 -21.19
C SER A 276 5.16 -1.31 -21.98
N LYS A 277 5.75 -1.41 -23.10
CA LYS A 277 5.96 -2.53 -23.72
C LYS A 277 5.15 -3.24 -24.25
N VAL A 278 5.45 -3.75 -24.88
CA VAL A 278 5.10 -4.79 -25.60
C VAL A 278 6.03 -5.92 -25.68
#